data_cd82a468628dfac4747405806fa4e66a
#
_entry.id   cd82a468628dfac4747405806fa4e66a
#
_cell.length_a   1.000
_cell.length_b   1.000
_cell.length_c   1.000
_cell.angle_alpha   90.00
_cell.angle_beta   90.00
_cell.angle_gamma   90.00
#
_symmetry.space_group_name_H-M   'P 1'
#
loop_
_entity.id
_entity.type
_entity.pdbx_description
1 polymer ?
#
loop_
_entity_poly.entity_id
_entity_poly.type
_entity_poly.pdbx_seq_one_letter_code
_entity_poly.pdbx_strand_id
1 'polypeptide(L)'
;MLGVSDSKLSASINDSCKVKCSHIGVMPEVIRGNTPTPALSILTGCLVIAGIRQHFPKLVKGFTSVLSDKAQLGLSHSYSRAKVKFNVNKSDNMIIQSIALLDQLDKDINTFAMRIREWYSYHFPELIKIVPENALYARVVKLIKNRKELSQDLFEKLEEVLMDSARAQAIIDASKSSMGMDISPIDLLNIETFASRVIGLTDYRKELSAYLQSKMGLVAPNLSTLIGDVVGARLISHAGSLTNLAKAPASTVQILGAEKALFRALKTRGNTPKYGLIFHSSFIGRAGAKNKGRISRYLANKCSIASRIDAFSEDATTVFGSKLKEQVRHFDFLDQHISFCLLGGGKIEILRDGRFASQECGCDG
;
A
#
# COMPACT_ATOMS: atom_id res chain seq x y z
N MET A 1 23.62 34.32 -19.00
CA MET A 1 22.65 35.24 -18.40
C MET A 1 21.34 35.11 -19.14
N LEU A 2 20.26 34.81 -18.45
CA LEU A 2 18.92 34.67 -19.03
C LEU A 2 18.15 35.96 -18.78
N GLY A 3 17.63 36.62 -19.82
CA GLY A 3 16.80 37.81 -19.71
C GLY A 3 15.32 37.44 -19.53
N VAL A 4 14.68 37.90 -18.47
CA VAL A 4 13.27 37.62 -18.16
C VAL A 4 12.48 38.91 -18.09
N SER A 5 11.28 38.91 -18.68
CA SER A 5 10.42 40.10 -18.74
C SER A 5 9.72 40.42 -17.42
N ASP A 6 9.60 39.46 -16.50
CA ASP A 6 8.91 39.62 -15.23
C ASP A 6 9.86 39.38 -14.04
N SER A 7 9.86 40.30 -13.06
CA SER A 7 10.72 40.22 -11.88
C SER A 7 10.44 39.02 -11.01
N LYS A 8 9.14 38.63 -10.87
CA LYS A 8 8.72 37.47 -10.08
C LYS A 8 9.19 36.15 -10.71
N LEU A 9 9.15 36.06 -12.04
CA LEU A 9 9.69 34.90 -12.78
C LEU A 9 11.19 34.80 -12.66
N SER A 10 11.90 35.93 -12.70
CA SER A 10 13.37 35.97 -12.59
C SER A 10 13.83 35.47 -11.21
N ALA A 11 13.17 35.85 -10.14
CA ALA A 11 13.41 35.35 -8.78
C ALA A 11 13.14 33.84 -8.68
N SER A 12 11.99 33.37 -9.13
CA SER A 12 11.62 31.95 -9.11
C SER A 12 12.57 31.06 -9.91
N ILE A 13 13.05 31.50 -11.06
CA ILE A 13 14.04 30.77 -11.88
C ILE A 13 15.42 30.75 -11.20
N ASN A 14 15.80 31.86 -10.56
CA ASN A 14 17.08 31.94 -9.84
C ASN A 14 17.09 30.97 -8.64
N ASP A 15 15.98 30.85 -7.90
CA ASP A 15 15.83 29.97 -6.74
C ASP A 15 15.78 28.50 -7.14
N SER A 16 15.05 28.17 -8.21
CA SER A 16 14.86 26.77 -8.62
C SER A 16 15.98 26.20 -9.47
N CYS A 17 16.54 26.99 -10.39
CA CYS A 17 17.52 26.50 -11.37
C CYS A 17 18.95 27.00 -11.12
N LYS A 18 19.19 27.88 -10.14
CA LYS A 18 20.49 28.53 -9.84
C LYS A 18 21.14 29.20 -11.06
N VAL A 19 20.35 29.58 -12.06
CA VAL A 19 20.80 30.28 -13.27
C VAL A 19 20.68 31.77 -13.04
N LYS A 20 21.79 32.50 -13.20
CA LYS A 20 21.78 33.99 -13.09
C LYS A 20 20.82 34.59 -14.12
N CYS A 21 19.65 35.01 -13.65
CA CYS A 21 18.64 35.71 -14.43
C CYS A 21 18.76 37.22 -14.19
N SER A 22 18.72 38.02 -15.24
CA SER A 22 18.58 39.46 -15.14
C SER A 22 17.16 39.86 -15.56
N HIS A 23 16.52 40.70 -14.76
CA HIS A 23 15.29 41.36 -15.14
C HIS A 23 15.61 42.43 -16.17
N ILE A 24 15.19 42.24 -17.41
CA ILE A 24 15.33 43.24 -18.45
C ILE A 24 14.05 44.08 -18.45
N GLY A 25 13.88 44.87 -17.40
CA GLY A 25 12.84 45.93 -17.34
C GLY A 25 13.08 47.06 -18.34
N VAL A 26 14.22 47.03 -19.02
CA VAL A 26 14.66 48.04 -19.98
C VAL A 26 13.94 47.98 -21.32
N MET A 27 13.31 46.85 -21.68
CA MET A 27 12.55 46.75 -22.94
C MET A 27 11.39 47.76 -23.03
N PRO A 28 10.62 48.05 -22.00
CA PRO A 28 9.65 49.13 -22.02
C PRO A 28 10.31 50.53 -22.01
N GLU A 29 11.50 50.69 -21.42
CA GLU A 29 12.18 52.00 -21.30
C GLU A 29 12.98 52.36 -22.53
N VAL A 30 13.58 51.43 -23.24
CA VAL A 30 14.24 51.69 -24.52
C VAL A 30 13.23 52.09 -25.59
N ILE A 31 12.03 51.60 -25.52
CA ILE A 31 10.89 52.00 -26.40
C ILE A 31 10.22 53.28 -25.91
N ARG A 32 10.38 53.65 -24.62
CA ARG A 32 9.87 54.90 -24.03
C ARG A 32 10.60 56.17 -24.51
N GLY A 33 11.70 56.05 -25.22
CA GLY A 33 12.54 57.20 -25.56
C GLY A 33 11.88 58.30 -26.39
N ASN A 34 10.68 58.09 -26.98
CA ASN A 34 10.09 59.15 -27.82
C ASN A 34 8.58 59.16 -28.01
N THR A 35 7.76 58.59 -27.10
CA THR A 35 6.28 58.70 -27.25
C THR A 35 5.59 59.00 -25.93
N PRO A 36 4.68 60.00 -25.91
CA PRO A 36 4.07 60.55 -24.68
C PRO A 36 2.81 59.82 -24.16
N THR A 37 2.52 58.58 -24.58
CA THR A 37 1.31 57.89 -24.13
C THR A 37 1.62 56.53 -23.55
N PRO A 38 1.23 56.25 -22.25
CA PRO A 38 1.53 55.01 -21.56
C PRO A 38 0.84 53.78 -22.17
N ALA A 39 -0.26 53.94 -22.88
CA ALA A 39 -0.99 52.87 -23.54
C ALA A 39 -0.27 52.28 -24.75
N LEU A 40 0.43 53.13 -25.52
CA LEU A 40 1.17 52.73 -26.75
C LEU A 40 2.44 51.94 -26.40
N SER A 41 3.09 52.25 -25.28
CA SER A 41 4.32 51.55 -24.82
C SER A 41 4.05 50.13 -24.37
N ILE A 42 2.90 49.84 -23.81
CA ILE A 42 2.49 48.47 -23.41
C ILE A 42 2.19 47.65 -24.66
N LEU A 43 1.53 48.23 -25.66
CA LEU A 43 1.20 47.54 -26.91
C LEU A 43 2.42 47.19 -27.73
N THR A 44 3.39 48.11 -27.86
CA THR A 44 4.64 47.88 -28.57
C THR A 44 5.54 46.88 -27.87
N GLY A 45 5.60 46.90 -26.54
CA GLY A 45 6.34 45.89 -25.77
C GLY A 45 5.78 44.49 -25.97
N CYS A 46 4.45 44.35 -26.02
CA CYS A 46 3.74 43.08 -26.26
C CYS A 46 4.00 42.56 -27.68
N LEU A 47 4.04 43.46 -28.71
CA LEU A 47 4.33 43.11 -30.10
C LEU A 47 5.78 42.63 -30.28
N VAL A 48 6.75 43.28 -29.61
CA VAL A 48 8.16 42.90 -29.67
C VAL A 48 8.37 41.53 -29.04
N ILE A 49 7.76 41.27 -27.88
CA ILE A 49 7.82 39.94 -27.22
C ILE A 49 7.14 38.86 -28.08
N ALA A 50 6.02 39.17 -28.72
CA ALA A 50 5.36 38.27 -29.65
C ALA A 50 6.23 37.96 -30.87
N GLY A 51 6.88 39.00 -31.45
CA GLY A 51 7.84 38.85 -32.55
C GLY A 51 9.05 38.00 -32.17
N ILE A 52 9.63 38.21 -31.00
CA ILE A 52 10.74 37.37 -30.48
C ILE A 52 10.30 35.92 -30.35
N ARG A 53 9.11 35.67 -29.80
CA ARG A 53 8.55 34.30 -29.65
C ARG A 53 8.35 33.61 -30.99
N GLN A 54 7.87 34.36 -31.99
CA GLN A 54 7.60 33.81 -33.32
C GLN A 54 8.88 33.49 -34.09
N HIS A 55 9.93 34.28 -33.89
CA HIS A 55 11.22 34.12 -34.59
C HIS A 55 12.33 33.51 -33.70
N PHE A 56 11.97 33.00 -32.53
CA PHE A 56 12.90 32.43 -31.54
C PHE A 56 13.88 31.39 -32.15
N PRO A 57 13.43 30.45 -32.98
CA PRO A 57 14.31 29.46 -33.60
C PRO A 57 15.36 30.07 -34.54
N LYS A 58 15.07 31.24 -35.13
CA LYS A 58 16.00 31.95 -36.04
C LYS A 58 17.00 32.82 -35.28
N LEU A 59 16.64 33.28 -34.08
CA LEU A 59 17.47 34.21 -33.28
C LEU A 59 18.48 33.46 -32.41
N VAL A 60 18.23 32.22 -32.04
CA VAL A 60 19.13 31.43 -31.18
C VAL A 60 19.95 30.46 -32.02
N LYS A 61 21.29 30.62 -31.99
CA LYS A 61 22.23 29.75 -32.72
C LYS A 61 22.13 28.31 -32.17
N GLY A 62 22.00 27.34 -33.09
CA GLY A 62 21.90 25.91 -32.72
C GLY A 62 20.52 25.42 -32.32
N PHE A 63 19.51 26.28 -32.33
CA PHE A 63 18.13 25.91 -31.96
C PHE A 63 17.30 25.68 -33.23
N THR A 64 17.00 24.39 -33.52
CA THR A 64 16.18 24.01 -34.68
C THR A 64 14.68 24.01 -34.31
N SER A 65 13.80 24.16 -35.33
CA SER A 65 12.33 24.07 -35.12
C SER A 65 11.92 22.77 -34.41
N VAL A 66 12.55 21.66 -34.80
CA VAL A 66 12.29 20.34 -34.16
C VAL A 66 12.61 20.30 -32.67
N LEU A 67 13.71 20.99 -32.28
CA LEU A 67 14.06 21.11 -30.85
C LEU A 67 13.09 22.02 -30.11
N SER A 68 12.60 23.09 -30.78
CA SER A 68 11.56 23.97 -30.24
C SER A 68 10.28 23.17 -29.92
N ASP A 69 9.81 22.37 -30.87
CA ASP A 69 8.59 21.58 -30.72
C ASP A 69 8.72 20.53 -29.60
N LYS A 70 9.87 19.85 -29.52
CA LYS A 70 10.17 18.91 -28.41
C LYS A 70 10.22 19.61 -27.05
N ALA A 71 10.85 20.78 -26.98
CA ALA A 71 10.93 21.57 -25.74
C ALA A 71 9.56 22.07 -25.32
N GLN A 72 8.73 22.53 -26.25
CA GLN A 72 7.36 22.98 -26.00
C GLN A 72 6.46 21.82 -25.54
N LEU A 73 6.59 20.65 -26.15
CA LEU A 73 5.89 19.43 -25.75
C LEU A 73 6.29 19.02 -24.33
N GLY A 74 7.60 18.97 -24.05
CA GLY A 74 8.12 18.68 -22.71
C GLY A 74 7.63 19.65 -21.64
N LEU A 75 7.63 20.96 -21.96
CA LEU A 75 7.13 22.00 -21.08
C LEU A 75 5.62 21.85 -20.82
N SER A 76 4.83 21.58 -21.86
CA SER A 76 3.38 21.39 -21.72
C SER A 76 3.04 20.19 -20.87
N HIS A 77 3.75 19.07 -21.01
CA HIS A 77 3.60 17.90 -20.15
C HIS A 77 4.00 18.18 -18.70
N SER A 78 5.12 18.89 -18.49
CA SER A 78 5.56 19.28 -17.14
C SER A 78 4.55 20.20 -16.46
N TYR A 79 4.05 21.22 -17.18
CA TYR A 79 3.00 22.11 -16.69
C TYR A 79 1.71 21.36 -16.35
N SER A 80 1.27 20.46 -17.23
CA SER A 80 0.06 19.65 -16.99
C SER A 80 0.21 18.78 -15.76
N ARG A 81 1.36 18.12 -15.56
CA ARG A 81 1.67 17.31 -14.37
C ARG A 81 1.65 18.15 -13.10
N ALA A 82 2.29 19.33 -13.12
CA ALA A 82 2.30 20.25 -11.99
C ALA A 82 0.89 20.77 -11.66
N LYS A 83 0.08 21.09 -12.68
CA LYS A 83 -1.31 21.53 -12.51
C LYS A 83 -2.20 20.47 -11.88
N VAL A 84 -2.03 19.21 -12.28
CA VAL A 84 -2.75 18.05 -11.74
C VAL A 84 -2.12 17.53 -10.44
N LYS A 85 -0.98 18.09 -10.02
CA LYS A 85 -0.15 17.58 -8.90
C LYS A 85 0.23 16.10 -9.08
N PHE A 86 0.50 15.72 -10.32
CA PHE A 86 0.92 14.36 -10.67
C PHE A 86 2.40 14.17 -10.37
N ASN A 87 2.71 13.24 -9.47
CA ASN A 87 4.08 12.84 -9.20
C ASN A 87 4.36 11.50 -9.88
N VAL A 88 5.34 11.48 -10.81
CA VAL A 88 5.71 10.27 -11.57
C VAL A 88 6.21 9.14 -10.65
N ASN A 89 6.87 9.50 -9.55
CA ASN A 89 7.41 8.55 -8.58
C ASN A 89 6.32 7.92 -7.68
N LYS A 90 5.15 8.54 -7.57
CA LYS A 90 4.02 8.07 -6.76
C LYS A 90 2.98 7.36 -7.62
N SER A 91 3.42 6.37 -8.41
CA SER A 91 2.52 5.54 -9.21
C SER A 91 1.78 4.53 -8.31
N ASP A 92 0.53 4.81 -8.01
CA ASP A 92 -0.36 3.95 -7.21
C ASP A 92 -0.93 2.76 -8.00
N ASN A 93 -0.94 2.85 -9.33
CA ASN A 93 -1.47 1.80 -10.19
C ASN A 93 -0.73 0.46 -10.00
N MET A 94 0.59 0.50 -9.77
CA MET A 94 1.39 -0.71 -9.49
C MET A 94 0.95 -1.39 -8.19
N ILE A 95 0.59 -0.61 -7.17
CA ILE A 95 0.08 -1.14 -5.90
C ILE A 95 -1.27 -1.81 -6.10
N ILE A 96 -2.17 -1.17 -6.87
CA ILE A 96 -3.51 -1.70 -7.17
C ILE A 96 -3.41 -3.05 -7.89
N GLN A 97 -2.58 -3.13 -8.92
CA GLN A 97 -2.40 -4.36 -9.69
C GLN A 97 -1.71 -5.45 -8.85
N SER A 98 -0.71 -5.09 -8.05
CA SER A 98 0.01 -6.05 -7.20
C SER A 98 -0.91 -6.67 -6.14
N ILE A 99 -1.78 -5.88 -5.49
CA ILE A 99 -2.69 -6.43 -4.49
C ILE A 99 -3.78 -7.30 -5.10
N ALA A 100 -4.30 -6.93 -6.29
CA ALA A 100 -5.26 -7.74 -7.00
C ALA A 100 -4.65 -9.09 -7.43
N LEU A 101 -3.42 -9.07 -7.93
CA LEU A 101 -2.67 -10.27 -8.28
C LEU A 101 -2.38 -11.14 -7.05
N LEU A 102 -2.01 -10.53 -5.91
CA LEU A 102 -1.75 -11.25 -4.67
C LEU A 102 -3.02 -11.96 -4.16
N ASP A 103 -4.18 -11.30 -4.20
CA ASP A 103 -5.46 -11.89 -3.81
C ASP A 103 -5.88 -13.03 -4.78
N GLN A 104 -5.52 -12.94 -6.05
CA GLN A 104 -5.76 -14.02 -7.02
C GLN A 104 -4.81 -15.20 -6.80
N LEU A 105 -3.52 -14.94 -6.56
CA LEU A 105 -2.53 -15.98 -6.24
C LEU A 105 -2.90 -16.76 -4.98
N ASP A 106 -3.42 -16.10 -3.95
CA ASP A 106 -3.89 -16.78 -2.73
C ASP A 106 -5.02 -17.79 -3.04
N LYS A 107 -5.96 -17.42 -3.91
CA LYS A 107 -7.04 -18.33 -4.35
C LYS A 107 -6.50 -19.48 -5.18
N ASP A 108 -5.60 -19.19 -6.12
CA ASP A 108 -5.04 -20.18 -7.03
C ASP A 108 -4.18 -21.20 -6.26
N ILE A 109 -3.31 -20.73 -5.34
CA ILE A 109 -2.51 -21.60 -4.47
C ILE A 109 -3.41 -22.53 -3.66
N ASN A 110 -4.49 -21.99 -3.04
CA ASN A 110 -5.43 -22.80 -2.28
C ASN A 110 -6.14 -23.83 -3.17
N THR A 111 -6.61 -23.43 -4.34
CA THR A 111 -7.32 -24.34 -5.27
C THR A 111 -6.41 -25.46 -5.76
N PHE A 112 -5.19 -25.15 -6.19
CA PHE A 112 -4.25 -26.16 -6.65
C PHE A 112 -3.76 -27.07 -5.50
N ALA A 113 -3.50 -26.50 -4.32
CA ALA A 113 -3.11 -27.28 -3.16
C ALA A 113 -4.20 -28.26 -2.72
N MET A 114 -5.48 -27.83 -2.77
CA MET A 114 -6.61 -28.73 -2.48
C MET A 114 -6.68 -29.89 -3.46
N ARG A 115 -6.45 -29.66 -4.76
CA ARG A 115 -6.41 -30.73 -5.76
C ARG A 115 -5.26 -31.72 -5.52
N ILE A 116 -4.08 -31.23 -5.16
CA ILE A 116 -2.95 -32.11 -4.82
C ILE A 116 -3.31 -32.97 -3.59
N ARG A 117 -3.93 -32.36 -2.58
CA ARG A 117 -4.37 -33.09 -1.39
C ARG A 117 -5.40 -34.16 -1.71
N GLU A 118 -6.39 -33.86 -2.51
CA GLU A 118 -7.42 -34.82 -2.95
C GLU A 118 -6.76 -36.00 -3.70
N TRP A 119 -5.92 -35.73 -4.70
CA TRP A 119 -5.32 -36.79 -5.51
C TRP A 119 -4.30 -37.64 -4.76
N TYR A 120 -3.41 -36.99 -4.02
CA TYR A 120 -2.36 -37.71 -3.29
C TYR A 120 -2.91 -38.45 -2.05
N SER A 121 -4.05 -38.06 -1.51
CA SER A 121 -4.66 -38.73 -0.36
C SER A 121 -5.10 -40.16 -0.65
N TYR A 122 -5.39 -40.53 -1.89
CA TYR A 122 -5.67 -41.91 -2.24
C TYR A 122 -4.44 -42.81 -2.08
N HIS A 123 -3.26 -42.23 -2.28
CA HIS A 123 -1.99 -42.95 -2.11
C HIS A 123 -1.45 -42.87 -0.69
N PHE A 124 -1.54 -41.70 -0.04
CA PHE A 124 -1.02 -41.49 1.32
C PHE A 124 -1.97 -40.59 2.16
N PRO A 125 -3.06 -41.15 2.71
CA PRO A 125 -4.08 -40.37 3.42
C PRO A 125 -3.59 -39.75 4.74
N GLU A 126 -2.63 -40.38 5.44
CA GLU A 126 -2.14 -39.93 6.73
C GLU A 126 -1.37 -38.61 6.65
N LEU A 127 -0.76 -38.33 5.49
CA LEU A 127 0.05 -37.13 5.28
C LEU A 127 -0.75 -35.82 5.48
N ILE A 128 -2.04 -35.83 5.16
CA ILE A 128 -2.93 -34.65 5.35
C ILE A 128 -3.02 -34.23 6.81
N LYS A 129 -3.04 -35.22 7.73
CA LYS A 129 -3.14 -34.96 9.17
C LYS A 129 -1.82 -34.48 9.76
N ILE A 130 -0.69 -34.98 9.24
CA ILE A 130 0.65 -34.65 9.74
C ILE A 130 1.08 -33.25 9.24
N VAL A 131 0.77 -32.90 7.98
CA VAL A 131 1.17 -31.63 7.35
C VAL A 131 -0.08 -30.84 6.93
N PRO A 132 -0.61 -29.97 7.80
CA PRO A 132 -1.79 -29.18 7.49
C PRO A 132 -1.51 -28.00 6.52
N GLU A 133 -0.27 -27.55 6.42
CA GLU A 133 0.12 -26.39 5.60
C GLU A 133 0.24 -26.73 4.11
N ASN A 134 -0.45 -25.98 3.25
CA ASN A 134 -0.50 -26.24 1.82
C ASN A 134 0.87 -26.19 1.12
N ALA A 135 1.70 -25.22 1.48
CA ALA A 135 3.01 -25.03 0.86
C ALA A 135 4.00 -26.13 1.25
N LEU A 136 4.02 -26.51 2.54
CA LEU A 136 4.85 -27.59 3.03
C LEU A 136 4.38 -28.93 2.48
N TYR A 137 3.06 -29.14 2.42
CA TYR A 137 2.47 -30.34 1.83
C TYR A 137 2.96 -30.58 0.38
N ALA A 138 2.90 -29.54 -0.46
CA ALA A 138 3.37 -29.65 -1.85
C ALA A 138 4.88 -29.98 -1.94
N ARG A 139 5.70 -29.39 -1.06
CA ARG A 139 7.15 -29.69 -1.00
C ARG A 139 7.41 -31.14 -0.57
N VAL A 140 6.69 -31.59 0.45
CA VAL A 140 6.79 -32.95 0.97
C VAL A 140 6.34 -33.97 -0.07
N VAL A 141 5.22 -33.74 -0.76
CA VAL A 141 4.74 -34.61 -1.84
C VAL A 141 5.77 -34.73 -2.97
N LYS A 142 6.40 -33.62 -3.36
CA LYS A 142 7.46 -33.61 -4.36
C LYS A 142 8.69 -34.42 -3.96
N LEU A 143 9.03 -34.45 -2.66
CA LEU A 143 10.16 -35.23 -2.14
C LEU A 143 9.83 -36.71 -2.00
N ILE A 144 8.67 -37.05 -1.48
CA ILE A 144 8.28 -38.42 -1.20
C ILE A 144 8.01 -39.22 -2.49
N LYS A 145 7.32 -38.57 -3.45
CA LYS A 145 6.85 -39.21 -4.69
C LYS A 145 6.07 -40.50 -4.40
N ASN A 146 6.73 -41.65 -4.44
CA ASN A 146 6.11 -42.92 -4.14
C ASN A 146 6.38 -43.32 -2.69
N ARG A 147 5.32 -43.60 -1.95
CA ARG A 147 5.37 -44.01 -0.55
C ARG A 147 6.25 -45.23 -0.31
N LYS A 148 6.26 -46.21 -1.25
CA LYS A 148 7.01 -47.47 -1.12
C LYS A 148 8.54 -47.28 -1.21
N GLU A 149 8.96 -46.17 -1.83
CA GLU A 149 10.38 -45.84 -2.02
C GLU A 149 10.96 -44.99 -0.88
N LEU A 150 10.16 -44.73 0.15
CA LEU A 150 10.55 -43.87 1.26
C LEU A 150 11.57 -44.62 2.13
N SER A 151 12.82 -44.20 2.07
CA SER A 151 13.96 -44.74 2.85
C SER A 151 14.35 -43.76 3.97
N GLN A 152 15.13 -44.24 4.91
CA GLN A 152 15.69 -43.41 5.99
C GLN A 152 16.62 -42.29 5.47
N ASP A 153 17.19 -42.47 4.28
CA ASP A 153 18.06 -41.46 3.66
C ASP A 153 17.33 -40.16 3.31
N LEU A 154 15.99 -40.22 3.16
CA LEU A 154 15.16 -39.03 2.90
C LEU A 154 14.78 -38.27 4.19
N PHE A 155 15.10 -38.83 5.38
CA PHE A 155 14.80 -38.21 6.66
C PHE A 155 15.40 -36.81 6.80
N GLU A 156 16.70 -36.67 6.48
CA GLU A 156 17.39 -35.38 6.56
C GLU A 156 16.76 -34.31 5.66
N LYS A 157 16.38 -34.68 4.45
CA LYS A 157 15.70 -33.75 3.50
C LYS A 157 14.29 -33.40 3.95
N LEU A 158 13.57 -34.33 4.57
CA LEU A 158 12.24 -34.07 5.13
C LEU A 158 12.33 -33.16 6.35
N GLU A 159 13.33 -33.35 7.21
CA GLU A 159 13.59 -32.50 8.36
C GLU A 159 13.94 -31.07 7.94
N GLU A 160 14.77 -30.90 6.92
CA GLU A 160 15.12 -29.59 6.35
C GLU A 160 13.89 -28.82 5.84
N VAL A 161 12.96 -29.52 5.19
CA VAL A 161 11.73 -28.90 4.63
C VAL A 161 10.70 -28.60 5.71
N LEU A 162 10.52 -29.50 6.69
CA LEU A 162 9.50 -29.38 7.74
C LEU A 162 9.96 -28.55 8.93
N MET A 163 11.28 -28.37 9.12
CA MET A 163 11.89 -27.76 10.30
C MET A 163 11.45 -28.43 11.63
N ASP A 164 11.06 -29.71 11.58
CA ASP A 164 10.51 -30.45 12.70
C ASP A 164 10.83 -31.95 12.53
N SER A 165 11.74 -32.48 13.36
CA SER A 165 12.17 -33.88 13.34
C SER A 165 11.05 -34.84 13.75
N ALA A 166 10.17 -34.43 14.68
CA ALA A 166 9.05 -35.26 15.13
C ALA A 166 8.04 -35.52 14.01
N ARG A 167 7.75 -34.49 13.18
CA ARG A 167 6.86 -34.65 12.03
C ARG A 167 7.52 -35.48 10.93
N ALA A 168 8.81 -35.31 10.69
CA ALA A 168 9.54 -36.12 9.71
C ALA A 168 9.53 -37.62 10.08
N GLN A 169 9.77 -37.94 11.37
CA GLN A 169 9.69 -39.31 11.85
C GLN A 169 8.25 -39.85 11.75
N ALA A 170 7.23 -39.08 12.10
CA ALA A 170 5.85 -39.49 11.97
C ALA A 170 5.44 -39.82 10.53
N ILE A 171 6.01 -39.13 9.53
CA ILE A 171 5.77 -39.43 8.10
C ILE A 171 6.36 -40.79 7.74
N ILE A 172 7.59 -41.10 8.19
CA ILE A 172 8.25 -42.37 7.91
C ILE A 172 7.50 -43.53 8.58
N ASP A 173 7.06 -43.37 9.81
CA ASP A 173 6.32 -44.40 10.51
C ASP A 173 4.93 -44.60 9.90
N ALA A 174 4.25 -43.51 9.50
CA ALA A 174 3.01 -43.59 8.77
C ALA A 174 3.15 -44.27 7.40
N SER A 175 4.29 -44.13 6.70
CA SER A 175 4.49 -44.75 5.40
C SER A 175 4.48 -46.29 5.48
N LYS A 176 4.98 -46.85 6.59
CA LYS A 176 5.05 -48.30 6.82
C LYS A 176 3.66 -48.91 7.12
N SER A 177 2.79 -48.16 7.77
CA SER A 177 1.46 -48.58 8.23
C SER A 177 0.30 -48.02 7.43
N SER A 178 0.56 -47.34 6.33
CA SER A 178 -0.45 -46.61 5.55
C SER A 178 -1.44 -47.53 4.84
N MET A 179 -2.72 -47.14 4.87
CA MET A 179 -3.81 -47.82 4.19
C MET A 179 -4.06 -47.32 2.75
N GLY A 180 -3.18 -46.48 2.20
CA GLY A 180 -3.34 -45.92 0.86
C GLY A 180 -3.21 -46.95 -0.25
N MET A 181 -3.81 -46.66 -1.41
CA MET A 181 -3.72 -47.49 -2.61
C MET A 181 -2.46 -47.19 -3.40
N ASP A 182 -2.06 -48.12 -4.27
CA ASP A 182 -0.96 -47.93 -5.19
C ASP A 182 -1.36 -46.88 -6.27
N ILE A 183 -0.41 -46.02 -6.60
CA ILE A 183 -0.63 -44.94 -7.58
C ILE A 183 -0.01 -45.34 -8.94
N SER A 184 -0.69 -44.92 -10.03
CA SER A 184 -0.18 -45.08 -11.39
C SER A 184 1.04 -44.14 -11.61
N PRO A 185 2.06 -44.55 -12.37
CA PRO A 185 3.19 -43.67 -12.70
C PRO A 185 2.79 -42.41 -13.42
N ILE A 186 1.73 -42.44 -14.23
CA ILE A 186 1.19 -41.28 -14.95
C ILE A 186 0.55 -40.28 -13.98
N ASP A 187 -0.21 -40.77 -13.01
CA ASP A 187 -0.85 -39.92 -11.99
C ASP A 187 0.20 -39.27 -11.07
N LEU A 188 1.24 -40.03 -10.72
CA LEU A 188 2.36 -39.53 -9.93
C LEU A 188 3.09 -38.37 -10.63
N LEU A 189 3.35 -38.50 -11.94
CA LEU A 189 3.96 -37.44 -12.75
C LEU A 189 3.08 -36.19 -12.80
N ASN A 190 1.76 -36.35 -12.93
CA ASN A 190 0.82 -35.24 -12.89
C ASN A 190 0.85 -34.53 -11.54
N ILE A 191 0.81 -35.28 -10.43
CA ILE A 191 0.87 -34.73 -9.07
C ILE A 191 2.19 -33.99 -8.84
N GLU A 192 3.33 -34.54 -9.29
CA GLU A 192 4.64 -33.89 -9.20
C GLU A 192 4.68 -32.57 -9.97
N THR A 193 4.08 -32.53 -11.16
CA THR A 193 3.98 -31.31 -11.97
C THR A 193 3.13 -30.24 -11.26
N PHE A 194 1.98 -30.63 -10.73
CA PHE A 194 1.14 -29.71 -9.96
C PHE A 194 1.82 -29.25 -8.67
N ALA A 195 2.49 -30.14 -7.93
CA ALA A 195 3.24 -29.77 -6.73
C ALA A 195 4.35 -28.76 -7.03
N SER A 196 5.09 -28.97 -8.11
CA SER A 196 6.11 -28.02 -8.57
C SER A 196 5.52 -26.65 -8.89
N ARG A 197 4.33 -26.61 -9.51
CA ARG A 197 3.63 -25.37 -9.83
C ARG A 197 3.16 -24.63 -8.57
N VAL A 198 2.62 -25.34 -7.57
CA VAL A 198 2.21 -24.74 -6.28
C VAL A 198 3.42 -24.16 -5.54
N ILE A 199 4.56 -24.84 -5.55
CA ILE A 199 5.79 -24.32 -4.94
C ILE A 199 6.20 -23.01 -5.64
N GLY A 200 6.27 -22.99 -6.97
CA GLY A 200 6.62 -21.79 -7.73
C GLY A 200 5.66 -20.62 -7.49
N LEU A 201 4.34 -20.88 -7.44
CA LEU A 201 3.35 -19.84 -7.11
C LEU A 201 3.51 -19.31 -5.68
N THR A 202 3.85 -20.18 -4.73
CA THR A 202 4.07 -19.79 -3.34
C THR A 202 5.31 -18.90 -3.19
N ASP A 203 6.39 -19.21 -3.88
CA ASP A 203 7.61 -18.42 -3.85
C ASP A 203 7.39 -17.08 -4.56
N TYR A 204 6.72 -17.07 -5.71
CA TYR A 204 6.31 -15.83 -6.39
C TYR A 204 5.41 -14.94 -5.53
N ARG A 205 4.49 -15.53 -4.75
CA ARG A 205 3.67 -14.79 -3.78
C ARG A 205 4.51 -14.07 -2.73
N LYS A 206 5.58 -14.70 -2.24
CA LYS A 206 6.50 -14.08 -1.27
C LYS A 206 7.24 -12.89 -1.89
N GLU A 207 7.76 -13.07 -3.10
CA GLU A 207 8.44 -11.99 -3.84
C GLU A 207 7.50 -10.81 -4.12
N LEU A 208 6.27 -11.10 -4.56
CA LEU A 208 5.26 -10.06 -4.81
C LEU A 208 4.86 -9.32 -3.53
N SER A 209 4.79 -10.02 -2.39
CA SER A 209 4.53 -9.40 -1.08
C SER A 209 5.66 -8.45 -0.67
N ALA A 210 6.92 -8.84 -0.87
CA ALA A 210 8.09 -7.99 -0.61
C ALA A 210 8.11 -6.76 -1.55
N TYR A 211 7.78 -6.97 -2.83
CA TYR A 211 7.63 -5.89 -3.79
C TYR A 211 6.54 -4.88 -3.39
N LEU A 212 5.36 -5.38 -2.98
CA LEU A 212 4.26 -4.55 -2.50
C LEU A 212 4.68 -3.69 -1.30
N GLN A 213 5.39 -4.29 -0.34
CA GLN A 213 5.90 -3.60 0.84
C GLN A 213 6.86 -2.47 0.46
N SER A 214 7.81 -2.74 -0.45
CA SER A 214 8.74 -1.74 -0.96
C SER A 214 8.00 -0.58 -1.66
N LYS A 215 7.03 -0.88 -2.52
CA LYS A 215 6.25 0.12 -3.23
C LYS A 215 5.35 0.94 -2.31
N MET A 216 4.72 0.32 -1.32
CA MET A 216 3.94 1.04 -0.29
C MET A 216 4.81 1.99 0.52
N GLY A 217 6.05 1.61 0.86
CA GLY A 217 7.01 2.48 1.53
C GLY A 217 7.40 3.72 0.72
N LEU A 218 7.37 3.64 -0.61
CA LEU A 218 7.66 4.77 -1.50
C LEU A 218 6.46 5.68 -1.76
N VAL A 219 5.27 5.09 -1.96
CA VAL A 219 4.06 5.80 -2.40
C VAL A 219 3.25 6.33 -1.22
N ALA A 220 3.05 5.52 -0.18
CA ALA A 220 2.20 5.84 0.97
C ALA A 220 2.82 5.40 2.29
N PRO A 221 3.97 5.98 2.71
CA PRO A 221 4.72 5.55 3.88
C PRO A 221 3.95 5.76 5.20
N ASN A 222 3.20 6.85 5.35
CA ASN A 222 2.45 7.13 6.55
C ASN A 222 1.24 6.20 6.72
N LEU A 223 0.54 5.91 5.62
CA LEU A 223 -0.59 4.98 5.62
C LEU A 223 -0.11 3.55 5.93
N SER A 224 1.00 3.13 5.32
CA SER A 224 1.64 1.83 5.56
C SER A 224 2.06 1.65 7.03
N THR A 225 2.74 2.64 7.60
CA THR A 225 3.17 2.62 9.01
C THR A 225 1.99 2.56 9.97
N LEU A 226 0.88 3.24 9.65
CA LEU A 226 -0.30 3.33 10.51
C LEU A 226 -1.11 2.02 10.51
N ILE A 227 -1.49 1.50 9.33
CA ILE A 227 -2.47 0.41 9.22
C ILE A 227 -1.87 -0.91 8.71
N GLY A 228 -0.65 -0.85 8.16
CA GLY A 228 0.04 -1.97 7.51
C GLY A 228 -0.09 -1.95 5.98
N ASP A 229 0.87 -2.60 5.31
CA ASP A 229 1.03 -2.53 3.85
C ASP A 229 -0.16 -3.14 3.10
N VAL A 230 -0.58 -4.34 3.47
CA VAL A 230 -1.66 -5.07 2.79
C VAL A 230 -3.01 -4.38 2.93
N VAL A 231 -3.34 -3.91 4.14
CA VAL A 231 -4.62 -3.22 4.37
C VAL A 231 -4.62 -1.85 3.71
N GLY A 232 -3.50 -1.13 3.78
CA GLY A 232 -3.32 0.14 3.09
C GLY A 232 -3.46 0.00 1.57
N ALA A 233 -2.82 -1.01 0.98
CA ALA A 233 -2.92 -1.30 -0.45
C ALA A 233 -4.36 -1.66 -0.87
N ARG A 234 -5.09 -2.44 -0.06
CA ARG A 234 -6.51 -2.74 -0.31
C ARG A 234 -7.39 -1.49 -0.26
N LEU A 235 -7.13 -0.57 0.67
CA LEU A 235 -7.84 0.72 0.72
C LEU A 235 -7.61 1.55 -0.55
N ILE A 236 -6.36 1.63 -1.02
CA ILE A 236 -6.02 2.35 -2.26
C ILE A 236 -6.69 1.67 -3.47
N SER A 237 -6.65 0.34 -3.55
CA SER A 237 -7.27 -0.43 -4.63
C SER A 237 -8.79 -0.22 -4.70
N HIS A 238 -9.49 -0.26 -3.56
CA HIS A 238 -10.92 -0.01 -3.51
C HIS A 238 -11.31 1.45 -3.83
N ALA A 239 -10.48 2.41 -3.45
CA ALA A 239 -10.66 3.81 -3.82
C ALA A 239 -10.33 4.11 -5.28
N GLY A 240 -9.59 3.21 -5.96
CA GLY A 240 -9.12 3.34 -7.33
C GLY A 240 -7.88 4.19 -7.51
N SER A 241 -7.51 5.04 -6.54
CA SER A 241 -6.24 5.80 -6.50
C SER A 241 -5.98 6.35 -5.11
N LEU A 242 -4.71 6.66 -4.81
CA LEU A 242 -4.33 7.34 -3.57
C LEU A 242 -4.95 8.74 -3.48
N THR A 243 -5.04 9.46 -4.60
CA THR A 243 -5.66 10.80 -4.66
C THR A 243 -7.16 10.75 -4.39
N ASN A 244 -7.87 9.73 -4.85
CA ASN A 244 -9.28 9.52 -4.55
C ASN A 244 -9.48 9.16 -3.08
N LEU A 245 -8.61 8.32 -2.51
CA LEU A 245 -8.63 8.00 -1.08
C LEU A 245 -8.42 9.25 -0.22
N ALA A 246 -7.50 10.14 -0.62
CA ALA A 246 -7.23 11.40 0.07
C ALA A 246 -8.42 12.39 0.03
N LYS A 247 -9.21 12.38 -1.06
CA LYS A 247 -10.44 13.18 -1.19
C LYS A 247 -11.59 12.60 -0.38
N ALA A 248 -11.58 11.29 -0.09
CA ALA A 248 -12.66 10.65 0.64
C ALA A 248 -12.73 11.14 2.09
N PRO A 249 -13.93 11.41 2.63
CA PRO A 249 -14.11 11.71 4.05
C PRO A 249 -13.85 10.44 4.89
N ALA A 250 -13.49 10.64 6.15
CA ALA A 250 -13.16 9.53 7.06
C ALA A 250 -14.33 8.53 7.24
N SER A 251 -15.59 9.00 7.15
CA SER A 251 -16.77 8.13 7.18
C SER A 251 -16.82 7.15 6.01
N THR A 252 -16.44 7.59 4.80
CA THR A 252 -16.33 6.73 3.63
C THR A 252 -15.18 5.73 3.80
N VAL A 253 -14.00 6.19 4.27
CA VAL A 253 -12.86 5.31 4.56
C VAL A 253 -13.21 4.23 5.57
N GLN A 254 -14.04 4.54 6.58
CA GLN A 254 -14.50 3.56 7.59
C GLN A 254 -15.31 2.41 6.97
N ILE A 255 -16.15 2.70 5.97
CA ILE A 255 -17.11 1.74 5.39
C ILE A 255 -16.58 1.13 4.09
N LEU A 256 -15.47 1.62 3.56
CA LEU A 256 -14.88 1.15 2.31
C LEU A 256 -14.70 -0.38 2.33
N GLY A 257 -15.20 -1.07 1.27
CA GLY A 257 -15.26 -2.52 1.19
C GLY A 257 -16.52 -3.17 1.77
N ALA A 258 -17.39 -2.39 2.42
CA ALA A 258 -18.69 -2.85 2.93
C ALA A 258 -19.88 -2.16 2.24
N GLU A 259 -19.68 -1.64 1.03
CA GLU A 259 -20.67 -0.86 0.28
C GLU A 259 -21.96 -1.64 0.02
N LYS A 260 -21.83 -2.92 -0.38
CA LYS A 260 -22.98 -3.80 -0.64
C LYS A 260 -23.84 -4.02 0.62
N ALA A 261 -23.18 -4.17 1.78
CA ALA A 261 -23.86 -4.31 3.06
C ALA A 261 -24.56 -3.00 3.48
N LEU A 262 -23.90 -1.84 3.23
CA LEU A 262 -24.49 -0.52 3.49
C LEU A 262 -25.75 -0.32 2.65
N PHE A 263 -25.71 -0.55 1.33
CA PHE A 263 -26.85 -0.40 0.44
C PHE A 263 -28.00 -1.36 0.81
N ARG A 264 -27.67 -2.58 1.22
CA ARG A 264 -28.67 -3.53 1.74
C ARG A 264 -29.35 -3.00 3.00
N ALA A 265 -28.56 -2.53 3.98
CA ALA A 265 -29.08 -1.96 5.23
C ALA A 265 -29.96 -0.74 4.99
N LEU A 266 -29.60 0.14 4.04
CA LEU A 266 -30.41 1.29 3.66
C LEU A 266 -31.76 0.89 3.04
N LYS A 267 -31.76 -0.12 2.16
CA LYS A 267 -33.00 -0.64 1.54
C LYS A 267 -33.93 -1.29 2.57
N THR A 268 -33.38 -2.06 3.49
CA THR A 268 -34.16 -2.80 4.52
C THR A 268 -34.40 -1.97 5.79
N ARG A 269 -33.95 -0.71 5.84
CA ARG A 269 -33.97 0.14 7.05
C ARG A 269 -33.37 -0.54 8.28
N GLY A 270 -32.36 -1.41 8.06
CA GLY A 270 -31.64 -2.13 9.09
C GLY A 270 -30.42 -1.36 9.62
N ASN A 271 -29.67 -1.99 10.52
CA ASN A 271 -28.45 -1.42 11.08
C ASN A 271 -27.35 -1.33 10.01
N THR A 272 -26.75 -0.13 9.86
CA THR A 272 -25.62 0.10 8.95
C THR A 272 -24.33 -0.59 9.44
N PRO A 273 -23.44 -1.05 8.54
CA PRO A 273 -22.17 -1.65 8.92
C PRO A 273 -21.29 -0.66 9.69
N LYS A 274 -20.64 -1.12 10.77
CA LYS A 274 -19.78 -0.27 11.61
C LYS A 274 -18.37 -0.09 11.04
N TYR A 275 -17.91 -1.03 10.21
CA TYR A 275 -16.55 -1.05 9.63
C TYR A 275 -16.52 -1.85 8.32
N GLY A 276 -15.53 -1.55 7.47
CA GLY A 276 -15.25 -2.25 6.21
C GLY A 276 -13.87 -2.92 6.23
N LEU A 277 -13.04 -2.67 5.20
CA LEU A 277 -11.68 -3.22 5.07
C LEU A 277 -10.76 -2.91 6.25
N ILE A 278 -10.97 -1.80 6.93
CA ILE A 278 -10.23 -1.39 8.13
C ILE A 278 -10.29 -2.45 9.24
N PHE A 279 -11.32 -3.30 9.25
CA PHE A 279 -11.46 -4.38 10.24
C PHE A 279 -10.24 -5.31 10.33
N HIS A 280 -9.56 -5.53 9.23
CA HIS A 280 -8.37 -6.38 9.17
C HIS A 280 -7.10 -5.75 9.79
N SER A 281 -7.19 -4.54 10.32
CA SER A 281 -6.07 -3.92 11.03
C SER A 281 -5.86 -4.57 12.41
N SER A 282 -4.59 -4.63 12.84
CA SER A 282 -4.21 -5.18 14.15
C SER A 282 -4.85 -4.46 15.33
N PHE A 283 -5.17 -3.17 15.19
CA PHE A 283 -5.81 -2.37 16.24
C PHE A 283 -7.24 -2.84 16.52
N ILE A 284 -8.03 -3.04 15.47
CA ILE A 284 -9.42 -3.49 15.63
C ILE A 284 -9.47 -4.97 16.06
N GLY A 285 -8.48 -5.77 15.62
CA GLY A 285 -8.35 -7.17 16.03
C GLY A 285 -8.21 -7.33 17.55
N ARG A 286 -7.37 -6.49 18.18
CA ARG A 286 -7.10 -6.50 19.63
C ARG A 286 -8.23 -5.92 20.47
N ALA A 287 -9.02 -5.02 19.89
CA ALA A 287 -10.07 -4.31 20.60
C ALA A 287 -11.20 -5.21 21.08
N GLY A 288 -11.75 -4.91 22.25
CA GLY A 288 -12.95 -5.58 22.78
C GLY A 288 -14.18 -5.38 21.87
N ALA A 289 -15.07 -6.37 21.81
CA ALA A 289 -16.21 -6.39 20.89
C ALA A 289 -17.10 -5.13 20.96
N LYS A 290 -17.29 -4.57 22.17
CA LYS A 290 -18.07 -3.33 22.39
C LYS A 290 -17.40 -2.10 21.75
N ASN A 291 -16.07 -2.04 21.78
CA ASN A 291 -15.28 -0.86 21.41
C ASN A 291 -14.81 -0.88 19.95
N LYS A 292 -14.89 -2.02 19.24
CA LYS A 292 -14.45 -2.15 17.84
C LYS A 292 -14.98 -1.06 16.91
N GLY A 293 -16.24 -0.65 17.04
CA GLY A 293 -16.83 0.39 16.21
C GLY A 293 -16.29 1.79 16.51
N ARG A 294 -15.94 2.08 17.78
CA ARG A 294 -15.37 3.35 18.22
C ARG A 294 -13.93 3.51 17.74
N ILE A 295 -13.13 2.47 17.93
CA ILE A 295 -11.75 2.42 17.45
C ILE A 295 -11.69 2.49 15.93
N SER A 296 -12.59 1.80 15.23
CA SER A 296 -12.68 1.86 13.76
C SER A 296 -12.92 3.29 13.25
N ARG A 297 -13.80 4.04 13.90
CA ARG A 297 -14.05 5.44 13.54
C ARG A 297 -12.82 6.33 13.80
N TYR A 298 -12.17 6.12 14.93
CA TYR A 298 -10.94 6.87 15.27
C TYR A 298 -9.81 6.56 14.28
N LEU A 299 -9.58 5.29 13.98
CA LEU A 299 -8.59 4.82 13.00
C LEU A 299 -8.87 5.37 11.60
N ALA A 300 -10.14 5.37 11.16
CA ALA A 300 -10.52 5.92 9.85
C ALA A 300 -10.19 7.42 9.72
N ASN A 301 -10.39 8.21 10.79
CA ASN A 301 -9.97 9.61 10.81
C ASN A 301 -8.45 9.76 10.62
N LYS A 302 -7.66 8.93 11.30
CA LYS A 302 -6.20 8.95 11.17
C LYS A 302 -5.74 8.46 9.79
N CYS A 303 -6.38 7.44 9.23
CA CYS A 303 -6.10 6.96 7.86
C CYS A 303 -6.41 8.04 6.81
N SER A 304 -7.51 8.80 6.97
CA SER A 304 -7.84 9.91 6.07
C SER A 304 -6.79 11.04 6.13
N ILE A 305 -6.25 11.34 7.32
CA ILE A 305 -5.17 12.33 7.46
C ILE A 305 -3.87 11.80 6.83
N ALA A 306 -3.49 10.55 7.13
CA ALA A 306 -2.29 9.93 6.59
C ALA A 306 -2.32 9.86 5.05
N SER A 307 -3.44 9.46 4.45
CA SER A 307 -3.60 9.40 3.00
C SER A 307 -3.50 10.78 2.32
N ARG A 308 -3.98 11.84 2.98
CA ARG A 308 -3.83 13.22 2.48
C ARG A 308 -2.37 13.68 2.51
N ILE A 309 -1.66 13.39 3.60
CA ILE A 309 -0.23 13.71 3.70
C ILE A 309 0.54 12.98 2.60
N ASP A 310 0.33 11.67 2.45
CA ASP A 310 1.02 10.86 1.44
C ASP A 310 0.71 11.28 -0.01
N ALA A 311 -0.53 11.72 -0.29
CA ALA A 311 -0.93 12.16 -1.62
C ALA A 311 -0.34 13.51 -2.00
N PHE A 312 -0.26 14.46 -1.06
CA PHE A 312 0.07 15.86 -1.35
C PHE A 312 1.47 16.28 -0.92
N SER A 313 2.14 15.53 -0.02
CA SER A 313 3.54 15.79 0.34
C SER A 313 4.47 15.39 -0.80
N GLU A 314 5.52 16.16 -1.05
CA GLU A 314 6.56 15.84 -2.02
C GLU A 314 7.56 14.82 -1.45
N ASP A 315 7.90 14.96 -0.17
CA ASP A 315 8.83 14.09 0.53
C ASP A 315 8.13 12.88 1.16
N ALA A 316 8.70 11.69 0.95
CA ALA A 316 8.23 10.45 1.55
C ALA A 316 8.78 10.32 2.98
N THR A 317 8.02 10.77 3.98
CA THR A 317 8.38 10.69 5.41
C THR A 317 7.43 9.76 6.17
N THR A 318 7.95 9.04 7.17
CA THR A 318 7.15 8.14 8.04
C THR A 318 6.80 8.76 9.39
N VAL A 319 7.27 9.98 9.66
CA VAL A 319 7.17 10.65 10.98
C VAL A 319 5.70 10.85 11.39
N PHE A 320 4.87 11.30 10.46
CA PHE A 320 3.44 11.51 10.74
C PHE A 320 2.73 10.18 11.00
N GLY A 321 3.04 9.13 10.23
CA GLY A 321 2.49 7.80 10.40
C GLY A 321 2.79 7.24 11.78
N SER A 322 4.02 7.37 12.26
CA SER A 322 4.45 6.91 13.58
C SER A 322 3.72 7.63 14.71
N LYS A 323 3.63 8.97 14.66
CA LYS A 323 2.88 9.76 15.65
C LYS A 323 1.39 9.45 15.66
N LEU A 324 0.78 9.28 14.48
CA LEU A 324 -0.63 8.89 14.38
C LEU A 324 -0.87 7.47 14.95
N LYS A 325 0.08 6.57 14.76
CA LYS A 325 0.04 5.21 15.30
C LYS A 325 0.11 5.21 16.83
N GLU A 326 0.97 6.02 17.43
CA GLU A 326 1.04 6.22 18.89
C GLU A 326 -0.27 6.75 19.46
N GLN A 327 -0.87 7.74 18.80
CA GLN A 327 -2.17 8.26 19.22
C GLN A 327 -3.28 7.21 19.19
N VAL A 328 -3.28 6.32 18.18
CA VAL A 328 -4.26 5.23 18.10
C VAL A 328 -4.02 4.21 19.21
N ARG A 329 -2.77 3.85 19.51
CA ARG A 329 -2.40 2.96 20.62
C ARG A 329 -2.84 3.53 21.97
N HIS A 330 -2.57 4.80 22.19
CA HIS A 330 -2.97 5.47 23.43
C HIS A 330 -4.50 5.50 23.59
N PHE A 331 -5.24 5.72 22.50
CA PHE A 331 -6.69 5.69 22.53
C PHE A 331 -7.23 4.28 22.81
N ASP A 332 -6.65 3.24 22.22
CA ASP A 332 -7.03 1.84 22.47
C ASP A 332 -6.78 1.45 23.94
N PHE A 333 -5.65 1.85 24.48
CA PHE A 333 -5.32 1.65 25.89
C PHE A 333 -6.31 2.35 26.84
N LEU A 334 -6.63 3.62 26.59
CA LEU A 334 -7.61 4.37 27.36
C LEU A 334 -8.98 3.73 27.33
N ASP A 335 -9.45 3.29 26.16
CA ASP A 335 -10.76 2.70 25.98
C ASP A 335 -10.87 1.35 26.68
N GLN A 336 -9.80 0.57 26.75
CA GLN A 336 -9.70 -0.66 27.53
C GLN A 336 -9.76 -0.38 29.04
N HIS A 337 -9.03 0.62 29.54
CA HIS A 337 -9.01 0.98 30.96
C HIS A 337 -10.32 1.60 31.42
N ILE A 338 -10.93 2.48 30.65
CA ILE A 338 -12.25 3.06 30.95
C ILE A 338 -13.32 1.95 31.02
N SER A 339 -13.26 0.99 30.09
CA SER A 339 -14.18 -0.15 30.10
C SER A 339 -14.00 -1.05 31.32
N PHE A 340 -12.75 -1.22 31.79
CA PHE A 340 -12.41 -1.98 33.00
C PHE A 340 -12.89 -1.27 34.26
N CYS A 341 -12.67 0.05 34.38
CA CYS A 341 -13.11 0.84 35.54
C CYS A 341 -14.63 0.97 35.64
N LEU A 342 -15.34 1.04 34.51
CA LEU A 342 -16.82 1.05 34.52
C LEU A 342 -17.43 -0.29 34.94
N LEU A 343 -16.71 -1.39 34.77
CA LEU A 343 -17.11 -2.72 35.22
C LEU A 343 -16.70 -3.02 36.67
N GLY A 344 -15.66 -2.33 37.19
CA GLY A 344 -15.07 -2.59 38.52
C GLY A 344 -15.24 -1.50 39.56
N GLY A 345 -15.98 -0.42 39.32
CA GLY A 345 -16.27 0.61 40.34
C GLY A 345 -15.09 1.52 40.75
N GLY A 346 -13.97 1.49 40.05
CA GLY A 346 -12.79 2.33 40.34
C GLY A 346 -12.95 3.75 39.78
N LYS A 347 -12.65 4.78 40.57
CA LYS A 347 -12.59 6.20 40.12
C LYS A 347 -11.26 6.43 39.41
N ILE A 348 -11.31 7.04 38.24
CA ILE A 348 -10.13 7.53 37.51
C ILE A 348 -9.96 9.01 37.81
N GLU A 349 -8.86 9.39 38.43
CA GLU A 349 -8.41 10.76 38.46
C GLU A 349 -7.44 11.04 37.32
N ILE A 350 -7.84 11.98 36.46
CA ILE A 350 -7.02 12.45 35.33
C ILE A 350 -6.11 13.55 35.90
N LEU A 351 -4.83 13.25 36.06
CA LEU A 351 -3.82 14.24 36.41
C LEU A 351 -3.65 15.21 35.20
N ARG A 352 -3.46 16.51 35.50
CA ARG A 352 -3.32 17.59 34.50
C ARG A 352 -2.16 17.40 33.53
N ASP A 353 -1.21 16.50 33.83
CA ASP A 353 -0.04 16.20 32.98
C ASP A 353 -0.21 14.97 32.06
N GLY A 354 -1.41 14.48 31.88
CA GLY A 354 -1.67 13.33 30.96
C GLY A 354 -1.12 11.98 31.46
N ARG A 355 -0.64 11.89 32.72
CA ARG A 355 -0.26 10.62 33.37
C ARG A 355 -1.41 10.13 34.24
N PHE A 356 -1.68 8.83 34.16
CA PHE A 356 -2.70 8.16 34.97
C PHE A 356 -2.04 7.56 36.21
N ALA A 357 -2.55 7.90 37.37
CA ALA A 357 -2.23 7.18 38.61
C ALA A 357 -3.33 6.12 38.80
N SER A 358 -2.97 4.85 38.78
CA SER A 358 -3.81 3.76 39.24
C SER A 358 -3.75 3.75 40.79
N GLN A 359 -4.78 4.25 41.46
CA GLN A 359 -5.00 3.89 42.85
C GLN A 359 -5.58 2.49 42.89
N GLU A 360 -4.77 1.54 43.35
CA GLU A 360 -5.27 0.23 43.79
C GLU A 360 -6.26 0.48 44.91
N CYS A 361 -7.51 0.08 44.72
CA CYS A 361 -8.44 -0.03 45.84
C CYS A 361 -7.94 -1.15 46.75
N GLY A 362 -7.32 -0.77 47.88
CA GLY A 362 -7.10 -1.65 49.00
C GLY A 362 -8.47 -2.16 49.47
N CYS A 363 -8.76 -3.42 49.22
CA CYS A 363 -9.79 -4.17 49.90
C CYS A 363 -9.14 -4.77 51.15
N ASP A 364 -9.09 -3.98 52.22
CA ASP A 364 -8.92 -4.51 53.59
C ASP A 364 -10.31 -4.74 54.14
N GLY A 365 -10.57 -5.99 54.63
CA GLY A 365 -11.71 -6.40 55.43
C GLY A 365 -12.59 -7.47 54.83
#